data_60cfbd3f859d4f6b023d7d571d4f9713
#
_entry.id   60cfbd3f859d4f6b023d7d571d4f9713
#
_cell.length_a   1.000
_cell.length_b   1.000
_cell.length_c   1.000
_cell.angle_alpha   90.00
_cell.angle_beta   90.00
_cell.angle_gamma   90.00
#
_symmetry.space_group_name_H-M   'P 1'
#
loop_
_entity.id
_entity.type
_entity.pdbx_description
1 polymer ?
#
loop_
_entity_poly.entity_id
_entity_poly.type
_entity_poly.pdbx_seq_one_letter_code
_entity_poly.pdbx_strand_id
1 'polypeptide(L)'
;LDVADEIHHAFWKRFRREIKAVKKDALIIGEIWHFAGDFLEGDEWDSIMNYQFYHAVMDLVVTGRMCASSFVGKLNFMRGNLNRKLEGYLWNFIDTHDTERFLHSVGKDVRKQKLAAALQLLLPGMPMIYYGDEVGMDGGMDPDCRRGMLWDPDRQDRELLGYYQALIRIRHDFPVLTEGTITEQYADDDAGLIYMERM
;
A
#
# COMPACT_ATOMS: atom_id res chain seq x y z
N LEU A 1 -15.03 3.35 -1.13
CA LEU A 1 -16.16 3.07 -0.25
C LEU A 1 -15.68 3.20 1.18
N ASP A 2 -16.23 4.11 1.92
CA ASP A 2 -15.91 4.37 3.32
C ASP A 2 -16.66 3.39 4.24
N VAL A 3 -16.01 2.91 5.32
CA VAL A 3 -16.56 1.97 6.32
C VAL A 3 -17.29 0.78 5.66
N ALA A 4 -16.65 0.22 4.65
CA ALA A 4 -17.35 -0.67 3.71
C ALA A 4 -17.75 -2.03 4.31
N ASP A 5 -17.03 -2.50 5.30
CA ASP A 5 -17.29 -3.77 6.00
C ASP A 5 -18.49 -3.72 6.98
N GLU A 6 -18.94 -2.53 7.36
CA GLU A 6 -20.16 -2.34 8.18
C GLU A 6 -21.46 -2.58 7.37
N ILE A 7 -21.35 -2.71 6.04
CA ILE A 7 -22.48 -2.89 5.15
C ILE A 7 -22.59 -4.34 4.68
N HIS A 8 -23.77 -4.92 4.78
CA HIS A 8 -24.01 -6.32 4.48
C HIS A 8 -23.69 -6.69 3.01
N HIS A 9 -23.10 -7.86 2.79
CA HIS A 9 -22.71 -8.42 1.48
C HIS A 9 -23.80 -8.32 0.39
N ALA A 10 -25.08 -8.56 0.73
CA ALA A 10 -26.18 -8.47 -0.23
C ALA A 10 -26.33 -7.07 -0.85
N PHE A 11 -26.01 -6.02 -0.08
CA PHE A 11 -25.99 -4.65 -0.61
C PHE A 11 -24.87 -4.49 -1.64
N TRP A 12 -23.65 -4.95 -1.33
CA TRP A 12 -22.48 -4.81 -2.21
C TRP A 12 -22.65 -5.58 -3.51
N LYS A 13 -23.22 -6.79 -3.46
CA LYS A 13 -23.54 -7.58 -4.65
C LYS A 13 -24.53 -6.87 -5.58
N ARG A 14 -25.54 -6.20 -5.00
CA ARG A 14 -26.46 -5.38 -5.77
C ARG A 14 -25.80 -4.11 -6.28
N PHE A 15 -25.08 -3.40 -5.41
CA PHE A 15 -24.34 -2.18 -5.76
C PHE A 15 -23.40 -2.43 -6.95
N ARG A 16 -22.61 -3.52 -6.90
CA ARG A 16 -21.74 -3.88 -8.01
C ARG A 16 -22.50 -4.07 -9.32
N ARG A 17 -23.60 -4.80 -9.32
CA ARG A 17 -24.39 -5.03 -10.53
C ARG A 17 -24.86 -3.71 -11.15
N GLU A 18 -25.38 -2.80 -10.35
CA GLU A 18 -25.86 -1.50 -10.81
C GLU A 18 -24.72 -0.63 -11.37
N ILE A 19 -23.58 -0.56 -10.66
CA ILE A 19 -22.42 0.20 -11.11
C ILE A 19 -21.85 -0.38 -12.40
N LYS A 20 -21.65 -1.71 -12.46
CA LYS A 20 -21.08 -2.36 -13.66
C LYS A 20 -22.02 -2.35 -14.85
N ALA A 21 -23.32 -2.19 -14.65
CA ALA A 21 -24.30 -1.97 -15.72
C ALA A 21 -24.14 -0.58 -16.35
N VAL A 22 -23.79 0.43 -15.58
CA VAL A 22 -23.53 1.80 -16.05
C VAL A 22 -22.14 1.92 -16.67
N LYS A 23 -21.13 1.38 -15.98
CA LYS A 23 -19.73 1.44 -16.41
C LYS A 23 -19.01 0.14 -16.01
N LYS A 24 -18.80 -0.73 -16.99
CA LYS A 24 -18.25 -2.08 -16.77
C LYS A 24 -16.85 -2.07 -16.14
N ASP A 25 -16.03 -1.09 -16.47
CA ASP A 25 -14.65 -0.92 -16.02
C ASP A 25 -14.50 0.01 -14.78
N ALA A 26 -15.61 0.47 -14.18
CA ALA A 26 -15.55 1.24 -12.94
C ALA A 26 -14.94 0.38 -11.81
N LEU A 27 -13.93 0.88 -11.13
CA LEU A 27 -13.34 0.22 -9.97
C LEU A 27 -14.16 0.46 -8.72
N ILE A 28 -14.40 -0.60 -7.96
CA ILE A 28 -15.07 -0.57 -6.66
C ILE A 28 -14.03 -0.97 -5.62
N ILE A 29 -13.63 -0.02 -4.78
CA ILE A 29 -12.56 -0.18 -3.80
C ILE A 29 -13.15 -0.01 -2.41
N GLY A 30 -13.05 -1.03 -1.57
CA GLY A 30 -13.50 -1.01 -0.18
C GLY A 30 -12.42 -0.48 0.75
N GLU A 31 -12.81 0.35 1.70
CA GLU A 31 -12.00 0.64 2.87
C GLU A 31 -12.36 -0.34 3.97
N ILE A 32 -11.38 -1.12 4.38
CA ILE A 32 -11.50 -2.14 5.42
C ILE A 32 -10.15 -2.29 6.11
N TRP A 33 -10.17 -2.27 7.44
CA TRP A 33 -8.93 -2.25 8.24
C TRP A 33 -8.38 -3.64 8.57
N HIS A 34 -9.13 -4.68 8.25
CA HIS A 34 -8.75 -6.07 8.49
C HIS A 34 -8.69 -6.88 7.17
N PHE A 35 -8.58 -8.19 7.26
CA PHE A 35 -8.56 -9.06 6.09
C PHE A 35 -9.94 -9.13 5.43
N ALA A 36 -10.00 -8.86 4.13
CA ALA A 36 -11.22 -8.68 3.37
C ALA A 36 -11.47 -9.77 2.32
N GLY A 37 -10.95 -10.99 2.51
CA GLY A 37 -11.05 -12.05 1.51
C GLY A 37 -12.46 -12.31 1.01
N ASP A 38 -13.43 -12.27 1.91
CA ASP A 38 -14.85 -12.57 1.63
C ASP A 38 -15.52 -11.54 0.72
N PHE A 39 -15.02 -10.29 0.69
CA PHE A 39 -15.52 -9.22 -0.18
C PHE A 39 -14.86 -9.21 -1.57
N LEU A 40 -13.81 -10.02 -1.77
CA LEU A 40 -12.99 -10.05 -2.98
C LEU A 40 -13.21 -11.32 -3.82
N GLU A 41 -14.34 -11.98 -3.67
CA GLU A 41 -14.71 -13.18 -4.45
C GLU A 41 -15.14 -12.86 -5.90
N GLY A 42 -15.22 -11.59 -6.27
CA GLY A 42 -15.50 -11.13 -7.64
C GLY A 42 -16.92 -10.64 -7.89
N ASP A 43 -17.79 -10.71 -6.88
CA ASP A 43 -19.18 -10.27 -6.97
C ASP A 43 -19.53 -9.04 -6.12
N GLU A 44 -18.53 -8.47 -5.40
CA GLU A 44 -18.67 -7.29 -4.55
C GLU A 44 -17.66 -6.22 -4.94
N TRP A 45 -16.45 -6.23 -4.37
CA TRP A 45 -15.42 -5.23 -4.66
C TRP A 45 -14.39 -5.74 -5.67
N ASP A 46 -13.73 -4.81 -6.34
CA ASP A 46 -12.61 -5.11 -7.24
C ASP A 46 -11.28 -5.06 -6.50
N SER A 47 -11.20 -4.26 -5.43
CA SER A 47 -9.98 -4.03 -4.65
C SER A 47 -10.32 -3.48 -3.27
N ILE A 48 -9.28 -3.34 -2.45
CA ILE A 48 -9.34 -2.75 -1.11
C ILE A 48 -8.16 -1.82 -0.86
N MET A 49 -8.30 -0.93 0.10
CA MET A 49 -7.17 -0.29 0.76
C MET A 49 -6.45 -1.34 1.61
N ASN A 50 -5.18 -1.62 1.30
CA ASN A 50 -4.46 -2.78 1.85
C ASN A 50 -3.86 -2.47 3.22
N TYR A 51 -4.70 -2.38 4.25
CA TYR A 51 -4.26 -2.19 5.63
C TYR A 51 -3.38 -3.33 6.15
N GLN A 52 -3.49 -4.54 5.59
CA GLN A 52 -2.58 -5.64 5.94
C GLN A 52 -1.13 -5.33 5.52
N PHE A 53 -0.93 -4.72 4.34
CA PHE A 53 0.36 -4.23 3.89
C PHE A 53 0.86 -3.08 4.78
N TYR A 54 -0.01 -2.09 5.05
CA TYR A 54 0.28 -0.98 5.95
C TYR A 54 0.80 -1.48 7.31
N HIS A 55 0.07 -2.38 7.97
CA HIS A 55 0.48 -2.94 9.26
C HIS A 55 1.81 -3.70 9.18
N ALA A 56 2.04 -4.47 8.11
CA ALA A 56 3.30 -5.18 7.93
C ALA A 56 4.49 -4.22 7.78
N VAL A 57 4.33 -3.12 7.01
CA VAL A 57 5.36 -2.08 6.87
C VAL A 57 5.59 -1.35 8.20
N MET A 58 4.51 -1.00 8.92
CA MET A 58 4.61 -0.37 10.25
C MET A 58 5.38 -1.27 11.23
N ASP A 59 5.08 -2.57 11.25
CA ASP A 59 5.74 -3.50 12.17
C ASP A 59 7.20 -3.77 11.79
N LEU A 60 7.52 -3.78 10.49
CA LEU A 60 8.90 -3.96 10.02
C LEU A 60 9.76 -2.69 10.23
N VAL A 61 9.26 -1.53 9.80
CA VAL A 61 10.09 -0.31 9.65
C VAL A 61 9.99 0.62 10.85
N VAL A 62 8.79 0.74 11.45
CA VAL A 62 8.54 1.69 12.54
C VAL A 62 8.79 1.04 13.89
N THR A 63 8.07 -0.04 14.21
CA THR A 63 8.07 -0.63 15.55
C THR A 63 9.16 -1.67 15.77
N GLY A 64 9.71 -2.26 14.69
CA GLY A 64 10.68 -3.35 14.77
C GLY A 64 10.12 -4.66 15.35
N ARG A 65 8.79 -4.80 15.43
CA ARG A 65 8.12 -6.03 15.92
C ARG A 65 8.15 -7.17 14.92
N MET A 66 8.48 -6.88 13.66
CA MET A 66 8.54 -7.84 12.57
C MET A 66 9.96 -7.86 12.00
N CYS A 67 10.53 -9.05 11.83
CA CYS A 67 11.80 -9.25 11.13
C CYS A 67 11.56 -9.52 9.62
N ALA A 68 12.63 -9.60 8.85
CA ALA A 68 12.57 -9.78 7.39
C ALA A 68 11.79 -11.05 6.98
N SER A 69 12.07 -12.19 7.63
CA SER A 69 11.40 -13.45 7.35
C SER A 69 9.90 -13.40 7.69
N SER A 70 9.54 -12.76 8.81
CA SER A 70 8.15 -12.59 9.22
C SER A 70 7.38 -11.69 8.25
N PHE A 71 8.01 -10.63 7.73
CA PHE A 71 7.42 -9.77 6.70
C PHE A 71 7.13 -10.55 5.42
N VAL A 72 8.11 -11.32 4.92
CA VAL A 72 7.94 -12.20 3.76
C VAL A 72 6.81 -13.22 4.00
N GLY A 73 6.78 -13.83 5.20
CA GLY A 73 5.69 -14.74 5.61
C GLY A 73 4.31 -14.07 5.58
N LYS A 74 4.20 -12.82 6.04
CA LYS A 74 2.96 -12.05 6.00
C LYS A 74 2.50 -11.76 4.56
N LEU A 75 3.42 -11.37 3.68
CA LEU A 75 3.10 -11.19 2.26
C LEU A 75 2.60 -12.50 1.62
N ASN A 76 3.26 -13.62 1.92
CA ASN A 76 2.85 -14.94 1.43
C ASN A 76 1.48 -15.36 1.94
N PHE A 77 1.18 -15.09 3.22
CA PHE A 77 -0.14 -15.34 3.78
C PHE A 77 -1.22 -14.53 3.02
N MET A 78 -0.99 -13.26 2.77
CA MET A 78 -1.91 -12.42 2.01
C MET A 78 -2.13 -12.98 0.60
N ARG A 79 -1.05 -13.34 -0.11
CA ARG A 79 -1.10 -13.93 -1.45
C ARG A 79 -1.81 -15.27 -1.49
N GLY A 80 -1.61 -16.11 -0.49
CA GLY A 80 -2.21 -17.46 -0.40
C GLY A 80 -3.70 -17.44 -0.08
N ASN A 81 -4.21 -16.38 0.53
CA ASN A 81 -5.60 -16.24 0.95
C ASN A 81 -6.43 -15.31 0.05
N LEU A 82 -5.85 -14.80 -1.01
CA LEU A 82 -6.53 -13.98 -2.01
C LEU A 82 -6.49 -14.67 -3.38
N ASN A 83 -7.48 -14.38 -4.20
CA ASN A 83 -7.38 -14.74 -5.60
C ASN A 83 -6.14 -14.07 -6.20
N ARG A 84 -5.21 -14.87 -6.76
CA ARG A 84 -3.93 -14.39 -7.32
C ARG A 84 -4.09 -13.25 -8.34
N LYS A 85 -5.23 -13.19 -9.04
CA LYS A 85 -5.53 -12.12 -9.97
C LYS A 85 -5.73 -10.76 -9.29
N LEU A 86 -6.01 -10.75 -8.00
CA LEU A 86 -6.28 -9.53 -7.23
C LEU A 86 -5.04 -8.96 -6.55
N GLU A 87 -3.95 -9.73 -6.43
CA GLU A 87 -2.72 -9.28 -5.79
C GLU A 87 -2.20 -7.96 -6.38
N GLY A 88 -2.22 -7.85 -7.72
CA GLY A 88 -1.79 -6.63 -8.42
C GLY A 88 -2.71 -5.43 -8.27
N TYR A 89 -3.93 -5.62 -7.73
CA TYR A 89 -4.94 -4.55 -7.61
C TYR A 89 -5.13 -4.02 -6.20
N LEU A 90 -4.52 -4.64 -5.18
CA LEU A 90 -4.61 -4.14 -3.80
C LEU A 90 -3.89 -2.80 -3.66
N TRP A 91 -4.53 -1.82 -3.01
CA TRP A 91 -3.96 -0.50 -2.82
C TRP A 91 -2.96 -0.49 -1.66
N ASN A 92 -1.68 -0.61 -1.98
CA ASN A 92 -0.61 -0.54 -1.01
C ASN A 92 -0.33 0.92 -0.64
N PHE A 93 -0.35 1.23 0.65
CA PHE A 93 -0.06 2.55 1.19
C PHE A 93 0.76 2.42 2.48
N ILE A 94 1.39 3.50 2.89
CA ILE A 94 2.19 3.57 4.12
C ILE A 94 1.56 4.50 5.17
N ASP A 95 0.65 5.35 4.74
CA ASP A 95 -0.23 6.17 5.59
C ASP A 95 -1.45 6.65 4.80
N THR A 96 -2.38 7.28 5.52
CA THR A 96 -3.62 7.85 4.96
C THR A 96 -4.04 9.09 5.76
N HIS A 97 -5.20 9.65 5.39
CA HIS A 97 -5.84 10.72 6.15
C HIS A 97 -6.35 10.29 7.54
N ASP A 98 -6.42 8.99 7.84
CA ASP A 98 -6.89 8.44 9.12
C ASP A 98 -5.75 7.91 9.99
N THR A 99 -4.50 8.06 9.53
CA THR A 99 -3.30 7.66 10.28
C THR A 99 -2.35 8.84 10.44
N GLU A 100 -1.39 8.70 11.35
CA GLU A 100 -0.24 9.62 11.33
C GLU A 100 0.50 9.49 10.01
N ARG A 101 1.13 10.59 9.56
CA ARG A 101 2.04 10.52 8.42
C ARG A 101 3.21 9.60 8.70
N PHE A 102 3.62 8.81 7.72
CA PHE A 102 4.67 7.82 7.92
C PHE A 102 5.98 8.45 8.41
N LEU A 103 6.35 9.62 7.86
CA LEU A 103 7.54 10.35 8.29
C LEU A 103 7.46 10.74 9.78
N HIS A 104 6.26 11.05 10.29
CA HIS A 104 6.04 11.30 11.72
C HIS A 104 6.30 10.04 12.54
N SER A 105 5.68 8.92 12.16
CA SER A 105 5.78 7.64 12.85
C SER A 105 7.21 7.09 12.92
N VAL A 106 8.07 7.42 11.95
CA VAL A 106 9.50 7.04 11.95
C VAL A 106 10.41 8.08 12.62
N GLY A 107 9.85 9.08 13.32
CA GLY A 107 10.63 10.13 13.98
C GLY A 107 11.43 11.00 13.03
N LYS A 108 10.91 11.25 11.83
CA LYS A 108 11.54 12.02 10.73
C LYS A 108 12.79 11.37 10.14
N ASP A 109 12.96 10.07 10.29
CA ASP A 109 14.04 9.34 9.60
C ASP A 109 13.67 9.11 8.12
N VAL A 110 14.17 9.98 7.25
CA VAL A 110 13.94 9.93 5.80
C VAL A 110 14.45 8.62 5.17
N ARG A 111 15.43 7.94 5.76
CA ARG A 111 15.92 6.64 5.26
C ARG A 111 14.84 5.56 5.44
N LYS A 112 14.13 5.60 6.56
CA LYS A 112 12.99 4.71 6.82
C LYS A 112 11.82 5.02 5.89
N GLN A 113 11.53 6.31 5.62
CA GLN A 113 10.55 6.73 4.62
C GLN A 113 10.91 6.17 3.23
N LYS A 114 12.15 6.29 2.80
CA LYS A 114 12.64 5.75 1.52
C LYS A 114 12.49 4.22 1.45
N LEU A 115 12.78 3.51 2.53
CA LEU A 115 12.58 2.05 2.58
C LEU A 115 11.10 1.68 2.41
N ALA A 116 10.21 2.35 3.15
CA ALA A 116 8.77 2.10 3.05
C ALA A 116 8.22 2.44 1.65
N ALA A 117 8.66 3.55 1.05
CA ALA A 117 8.32 3.92 -0.32
C ALA A 117 8.80 2.87 -1.35
N ALA A 118 10.00 2.30 -1.16
CA ALA A 118 10.49 1.22 -2.01
C ALA A 118 9.60 -0.04 -1.89
N LEU A 119 9.23 -0.44 -0.68
CA LEU A 119 8.30 -1.56 -0.46
C LEU A 119 6.94 -1.29 -1.12
N GLN A 120 6.40 -0.08 -0.95
CA GLN A 120 5.12 0.33 -1.52
C GLN A 120 5.11 0.29 -3.05
N LEU A 121 6.16 0.81 -3.68
CA LEU A 121 6.22 1.01 -5.13
C LEU A 121 6.74 -0.20 -5.89
N LEU A 122 7.55 -1.07 -5.28
CA LEU A 122 8.19 -2.19 -5.97
C LEU A 122 7.53 -3.54 -5.69
N LEU A 123 6.78 -3.68 -4.59
CA LEU A 123 6.02 -4.91 -4.32
C LEU A 123 4.74 -5.00 -5.17
N PRO A 124 4.18 -6.23 -5.36
CA PRO A 124 2.89 -6.39 -6.03
C PRO A 124 1.79 -5.58 -5.36
N GLY A 125 0.94 -4.97 -6.16
CA GLY A 125 -0.15 -4.10 -5.74
C GLY A 125 -0.13 -2.76 -6.46
N MET A 126 -1.15 -1.94 -6.24
CA MET A 126 -1.24 -0.56 -6.73
C MET A 126 -0.74 0.39 -5.64
N PRO A 127 0.36 1.11 -5.84
CA PRO A 127 0.83 2.07 -4.85
C PRO A 127 -0.11 3.27 -4.76
N MET A 128 -0.58 3.57 -3.56
CA MET A 128 -1.35 4.77 -3.23
C MET A 128 -0.49 5.69 -2.36
N ILE A 129 0.05 6.75 -2.94
CA ILE A 129 0.85 7.75 -2.23
C ILE A 129 -0.12 8.78 -1.62
N TYR A 130 -0.09 8.92 -0.29
CA TYR A 130 -0.82 10.00 0.36
C TYR A 130 -0.09 11.32 0.07
N TYR A 131 -0.84 12.34 -0.37
CA TYR A 131 -0.25 13.60 -0.84
C TYR A 131 0.72 14.19 0.18
N GLY A 132 1.89 14.57 -0.29
CA GLY A 132 2.92 15.21 0.53
C GLY A 132 3.96 14.26 1.11
N ASP A 133 3.77 12.95 1.08
CA ASP A 133 4.79 11.99 1.50
C ASP A 133 6.04 12.12 0.65
N GLU A 134 5.84 12.32 -0.65
CA GLU A 134 6.90 12.47 -1.64
C GLU A 134 7.75 13.73 -1.44
N VAL A 135 7.24 14.71 -0.70
CA VAL A 135 7.94 15.96 -0.39
C VAL A 135 8.30 16.10 1.09
N GLY A 136 8.14 15.04 1.87
CA GLY A 136 8.54 14.98 3.26
C GLY A 136 7.60 15.73 4.22
N MET A 137 6.30 15.76 3.93
CA MET A 137 5.33 16.30 4.88
C MET A 137 5.26 15.43 6.14
N ASP A 138 5.28 16.11 7.27
CA ASP A 138 5.14 15.54 8.61
C ASP A 138 3.76 15.88 9.19
N GLY A 139 3.22 15.03 10.05
CA GLY A 139 1.97 15.29 10.76
C GLY A 139 1.57 14.12 11.63
N GLY A 140 1.18 14.40 12.88
CA GLY A 140 0.61 13.42 13.81
C GLY A 140 -0.81 13.05 13.44
N MET A 141 -1.56 12.53 14.42
CA MET A 141 -2.97 12.13 14.23
C MET A 141 -3.85 13.28 13.72
N ASP A 142 -5.01 12.94 13.19
CA ASP A 142 -6.03 13.89 12.75
C ASP A 142 -6.29 14.98 13.81
N PRO A 143 -6.34 16.27 13.43
CA PRO A 143 -6.32 16.85 12.07
C PRO A 143 -4.93 17.12 11.50
N ASP A 144 -3.85 16.82 12.22
CA ASP A 144 -2.49 17.24 11.88
C ASP A 144 -1.95 16.55 10.60
N CYS A 145 -2.30 15.28 10.38
CA CYS A 145 -1.97 14.54 9.14
C CYS A 145 -2.64 15.12 7.89
N ARG A 146 -3.71 15.91 8.05
CA ARG A 146 -4.53 16.47 6.94
C ARG A 146 -4.19 17.92 6.60
N ARG A 147 -3.00 18.40 6.96
CA ARG A 147 -2.54 19.75 6.57
C ARG A 147 -2.56 19.91 5.06
N GLY A 148 -2.76 21.14 4.58
CA GLY A 148 -2.71 21.45 3.15
C GLY A 148 -1.36 21.09 2.53
N MET A 149 -1.38 20.72 1.24
CA MET A 149 -0.17 20.35 0.48
C MET A 149 0.91 21.42 0.58
N LEU A 150 2.14 20.99 0.78
CA LEU A 150 3.33 21.86 0.80
C LEU A 150 3.76 22.18 -0.63
N TRP A 151 3.25 23.30 -1.17
CA TRP A 151 3.54 23.72 -2.54
C TRP A 151 4.85 24.50 -2.69
N ASP A 152 5.37 25.09 -1.60
CA ASP A 152 6.60 25.85 -1.61
C ASP A 152 7.81 24.93 -1.83
N PRO A 153 8.51 25.03 -2.98
CA PRO A 153 9.62 24.13 -3.31
C PRO A 153 10.82 24.27 -2.37
N ASP A 154 11.00 25.43 -1.74
CA ASP A 154 12.12 25.67 -0.81
C ASP A 154 11.91 24.98 0.55
N ARG A 155 10.68 24.53 0.81
CA ARG A 155 10.29 23.81 2.02
C ARG A 155 10.15 22.30 1.80
N GLN A 156 10.16 21.85 0.53
CA GLN A 156 10.05 20.44 0.16
C GLN A 156 11.38 19.71 0.31
N ASP A 157 11.34 18.44 0.74
CA ASP A 157 12.48 17.55 0.61
C ASP A 157 12.65 17.13 -0.86
N ARG A 158 13.52 17.85 -1.58
CA ARG A 158 13.77 17.62 -3.01
C ARG A 158 14.50 16.32 -3.29
N GLU A 159 15.29 15.80 -2.35
CA GLU A 159 15.97 14.52 -2.49
C GLU A 159 14.96 13.38 -2.37
N LEU A 160 14.05 13.46 -1.40
CA LEU A 160 12.98 12.49 -1.23
C LEU A 160 12.04 12.47 -2.45
N LEU A 161 11.67 13.66 -2.96
CA LEU A 161 10.86 13.77 -4.18
C LEU A 161 11.55 13.08 -5.37
N GLY A 162 12.84 13.34 -5.57
CA GLY A 162 13.63 12.69 -6.61
C GLY A 162 13.67 11.17 -6.46
N TYR A 163 13.70 10.67 -5.22
CA TYR A 163 13.65 9.24 -4.92
C TYR A 163 12.30 8.61 -5.31
N TYR A 164 11.17 9.21 -4.94
CA TYR A 164 9.84 8.77 -5.36
C TYR A 164 9.71 8.76 -6.89
N GLN A 165 10.17 9.83 -7.56
CA GLN A 165 10.15 9.91 -9.02
C GLN A 165 10.98 8.80 -9.67
N ALA A 166 12.13 8.45 -9.10
CA ALA A 166 12.97 7.35 -9.58
C ALA A 166 12.28 6.00 -9.43
N LEU A 167 11.66 5.71 -8.27
CA LEU A 167 10.92 4.48 -8.05
C LEU A 167 9.71 4.35 -8.99
N ILE A 168 8.96 5.44 -9.19
CA ILE A 168 7.83 5.48 -10.13
C ILE A 168 8.32 5.19 -11.55
N ARG A 169 9.44 5.79 -11.97
CA ARG A 169 10.04 5.53 -13.27
C ARG A 169 10.46 4.07 -13.43
N ILE A 170 11.14 3.51 -12.44
CA ILE A 170 11.52 2.08 -12.42
C ILE A 170 10.27 1.21 -12.60
N ARG A 171 9.19 1.50 -11.88
CA ARG A 171 7.95 0.74 -11.99
C ARG A 171 7.32 0.83 -13.39
N HIS A 172 7.42 1.98 -14.06
CA HIS A 172 6.95 2.16 -15.45
C HIS A 172 7.86 1.50 -16.49
N ASP A 173 9.17 1.60 -16.30
CA ASP A 173 10.16 1.09 -17.26
C ASP A 173 10.27 -0.44 -17.23
N PHE A 174 9.86 -1.08 -16.13
CA PHE A 174 9.92 -2.54 -15.95
C PHE A 174 8.52 -3.14 -15.72
N PRO A 175 7.81 -3.55 -16.80
CA PRO A 175 6.47 -4.12 -16.71
C PRO A 175 6.36 -5.31 -15.74
N VAL A 176 7.45 -6.05 -15.53
CA VAL A 176 7.52 -7.13 -14.55
C VAL A 176 7.15 -6.68 -13.12
N LEU A 177 7.31 -5.40 -12.79
CA LEU A 177 6.92 -4.84 -11.50
C LEU A 177 5.40 -4.57 -11.38
N THR A 178 4.68 -4.60 -12.48
CA THR A 178 3.21 -4.42 -12.51
C THR A 178 2.49 -5.72 -12.87
N GLU A 179 3.04 -6.52 -13.78
CA GLU A 179 2.40 -7.70 -14.35
C GLU A 179 3.03 -9.02 -13.89
N GLY A 180 4.31 -8.98 -13.46
CA GLY A 180 5.06 -10.18 -13.07
C GLY A 180 4.67 -10.71 -11.69
N THR A 181 4.92 -11.99 -11.49
CA THR A 181 4.71 -12.68 -10.22
C THR A 181 6.03 -12.87 -9.47
N ILE A 182 5.96 -12.95 -8.13
CA ILE A 182 7.14 -13.32 -7.33
C ILE A 182 7.41 -14.80 -7.54
N THR A 183 8.60 -15.13 -8.02
CA THR A 183 9.06 -16.50 -8.33
C THR A 183 10.01 -17.04 -7.27
N GLU A 184 10.84 -16.19 -6.71
CA GLU A 184 11.76 -16.51 -5.64
C GLU A 184 11.77 -15.42 -4.59
N GLN A 185 11.94 -15.81 -3.33
CA GLN A 185 12.10 -14.88 -2.22
C GLN A 185 12.97 -15.49 -1.13
N TYR A 186 13.80 -14.66 -0.55
CA TYR A 186 14.70 -15.01 0.55
C TYR A 186 14.72 -13.88 1.58
N ALA A 187 14.84 -14.23 2.83
CA ALA A 187 15.00 -13.27 3.91
C ALA A 187 16.11 -13.72 4.86
N ASP A 188 16.91 -12.77 5.29
CA ASP A 188 17.97 -12.95 6.28
C ASP A 188 17.69 -11.97 7.44
N ASP A 189 17.32 -12.51 8.59
CA ASP A 189 16.94 -11.72 9.75
C ASP A 189 18.14 -11.06 10.43
N ASP A 190 19.31 -11.71 10.39
CA ASP A 190 20.54 -11.18 10.97
C ASP A 190 21.10 -10.01 10.15
N ALA A 191 21.03 -10.13 8.83
CA ALA A 191 21.41 -9.07 7.90
C ALA A 191 20.33 -8.01 7.68
N GLY A 192 19.08 -8.27 8.09
CA GLY A 192 17.94 -7.43 7.79
C GLY A 192 17.65 -7.32 6.29
N LEU A 193 17.87 -8.40 5.54
CA LEU A 193 17.79 -8.44 4.08
C LEU A 193 16.53 -9.15 3.61
N ILE A 194 15.89 -8.58 2.60
CA ILE A 194 14.81 -9.21 1.83
C ILE A 194 15.21 -9.20 0.36
N TYR A 195 15.22 -10.37 -0.26
CA TYR A 195 15.40 -10.55 -1.70
C TYR A 195 14.11 -11.08 -2.31
N MET A 196 13.72 -10.52 -3.45
CA MET A 196 12.57 -10.98 -4.21
C MET A 196 12.87 -10.92 -5.70
N GLU A 197 12.61 -12.02 -6.39
CA GLU A 197 12.67 -12.13 -7.84
C GLU A 197 11.27 -12.10 -8.43
N ARG A 198 11.12 -11.42 -9.55
CA ARG A 198 9.85 -11.32 -10.29
C ARG A 198 10.07 -11.67 -11.76
N MET A 199 9.16 -12.49 -12.29
CA MET A 199 9.09 -12.84 -13.70
C MET A 199 7.69 -12.67 -14.26
#